data_faaf648252cbafff90ce11cf13db4fb0
#
_entry.id   faaf648252cbafff90ce11cf13db4fb0
#
_cell.length_a   1.000
_cell.length_b   1.000
_cell.length_c   1.000
_cell.angle_alpha   90.00
_cell.angle_beta   90.00
_cell.angle_gamma   90.00
#
_symmetry.space_group_name_H-M   'P 1'
#
loop_
_entity.id
_entity.type
_entity.pdbx_description
1 polymer ?
#
loop_
_entity_poly.entity_id
_entity_poly.type
_entity_poly.pdbx_seq_one_letter_code
_entity_poly.pdbx_strand_id
1 'polypeptide(L)'
;MRARKFAWSQMPAERVTDLFSRKMIVGANEMLCWLELRPGCKVPRHSHVHEQISYCIQGRLRFDIDGEMVEIGPGESLLIPPNVPHAVEVVGSETVIDYDIFSPIRRDWLEGTDDYLRS
;
A
#
# COMPACT_ATOMS: atom_id res chain seq x y z
N MET A 1 -7.20 -25.60 -12.54
CA MET A 1 -6.62 -24.26 -12.39
C MET A 1 -5.13 -24.33 -12.15
N ARG A 2 -4.36 -23.47 -12.79
CA ARG A 2 -2.90 -23.52 -12.71
C ARG A 2 -2.38 -22.51 -11.70
N ALA A 3 -1.36 -22.89 -10.94
CA ALA A 3 -0.58 -21.91 -10.19
C ALA A 3 0.17 -21.00 -11.16
N ARG A 4 0.37 -19.75 -10.77
CA ARG A 4 1.11 -18.78 -11.58
C ARG A 4 2.22 -18.16 -10.74
N LYS A 5 3.40 -18.07 -11.33
CA LYS A 5 4.57 -17.48 -10.69
C LYS A 5 4.72 -16.03 -11.14
N PHE A 6 5.02 -15.15 -10.19
CA PHE A 6 5.32 -13.74 -10.46
C PHE A 6 6.68 -13.40 -9.86
N ALA A 7 7.39 -12.50 -10.49
CA ALA A 7 8.62 -11.94 -9.96
C ALA A 7 8.54 -10.42 -10.07
N TRP A 8 8.71 -9.72 -8.95
CA TRP A 8 8.61 -8.25 -8.94
C TRP A 8 9.53 -7.62 -9.98
N SER A 9 10.75 -8.16 -10.15
CA SER A 9 11.73 -7.65 -11.11
C SER A 9 11.28 -7.74 -12.58
N GLN A 10 10.29 -8.60 -12.87
CA GLN A 10 9.76 -8.82 -14.21
C GLN A 10 8.48 -8.03 -14.47
N MET A 11 8.00 -7.31 -13.48
CA MET A 11 6.72 -6.60 -13.56
C MET A 11 6.98 -5.10 -13.69
N PRO A 12 6.29 -4.41 -14.62
CA PRO A 12 6.39 -2.96 -14.72
C PRO A 12 5.75 -2.30 -13.52
N ALA A 13 6.36 -1.22 -13.03
CA ALA A 13 5.76 -0.42 -11.97
C ALA A 13 4.79 0.59 -12.58
N GLU A 14 3.63 0.74 -11.97
CA GLU A 14 2.72 1.84 -12.25
C GLU A 14 3.14 3.03 -11.40
N ARG A 15 3.49 4.14 -12.05
CA ARG A 15 3.79 5.38 -11.36
C ARG A 15 2.49 6.12 -11.09
N VAL A 16 2.04 6.09 -9.83
CA VAL A 16 0.79 6.73 -9.42
C VAL A 16 0.99 8.24 -9.26
N THR A 17 2.08 8.62 -8.59
CA THR A 17 2.55 10.00 -8.48
C THR A 17 4.07 10.01 -8.60
N ASP A 18 4.69 11.18 -8.53
CA ASP A 18 6.16 11.29 -8.54
C ASP A 18 6.80 10.58 -7.35
N LEU A 19 6.05 10.38 -6.27
CA LEU A 19 6.56 9.82 -5.01
C LEU A 19 6.03 8.42 -4.72
N PHE A 20 5.13 7.88 -5.56
CA PHE A 20 4.44 6.63 -5.27
C PHE A 20 4.36 5.77 -6.54
N SER A 21 4.92 4.55 -6.45
CA SER A 21 4.82 3.55 -7.52
C SER A 21 4.34 2.22 -6.93
N ARG A 22 3.68 1.40 -7.75
CA ARG A 22 3.13 0.13 -7.29
C ARG A 22 3.19 -0.95 -8.36
N LYS A 23 3.24 -2.20 -7.89
CA LYS A 23 3.08 -3.42 -8.69
C LYS A 23 2.03 -4.29 -7.98
N MET A 24 1.20 -5.00 -8.72
CA MET A 24 0.06 -5.70 -8.13
C MET A 24 -0.04 -7.13 -8.66
N ILE A 25 -0.23 -8.07 -7.74
CA ILE A 25 -0.62 -9.45 -8.06
C ILE A 25 -2.05 -9.60 -7.57
N VAL A 26 -2.96 -9.97 -8.48
CA VAL A 26 -4.39 -9.97 -8.21
C VAL A 26 -4.92 -11.39 -8.26
N GLY A 27 -5.45 -11.88 -7.14
CA GLY A 27 -6.16 -13.15 -7.05
C GLY A 27 -7.66 -12.95 -7.21
N ALA A 28 -8.43 -13.97 -6.86
CA ALA A 28 -9.88 -13.88 -6.89
C ALA A 28 -10.43 -13.12 -5.68
N ASN A 29 -9.81 -13.29 -4.52
CA ASN A 29 -10.32 -12.76 -3.25
C ASN A 29 -9.35 -11.80 -2.58
N GLU A 30 -8.09 -11.78 -2.97
CA GLU A 30 -7.06 -10.95 -2.37
C GLU A 30 -6.10 -10.44 -3.42
N MET A 31 -5.35 -9.41 -3.07
CA MET A 31 -4.25 -8.91 -3.89
C MET A 31 -3.06 -8.58 -3.02
N LEU A 32 -1.87 -8.76 -3.60
CA LEU A 32 -0.60 -8.43 -2.98
C LEU A 32 0.03 -7.30 -3.79
N CYS A 33 0.36 -6.19 -3.12
CA CYS A 33 0.92 -5.01 -3.76
C CYS A 33 2.33 -4.78 -3.26
N TRP A 34 3.23 -4.53 -4.20
CA TRP A 34 4.56 -3.99 -3.93
C TRP A 34 4.46 -2.48 -4.10
N LEU A 35 4.83 -1.74 -3.07
CA LEU A 35 4.74 -0.28 -3.06
C LEU A 35 6.10 0.33 -2.82
N GLU A 36 6.44 1.34 -3.61
CA GLU A 36 7.61 2.18 -3.41
C GLU A 36 7.12 3.60 -3.09
N LEU A 37 7.45 4.06 -1.88
CA LEU A 37 7.06 5.39 -1.42
C LEU A 37 8.34 6.18 -1.11
N ARG A 38 8.53 7.27 -1.83
CA ARG A 38 9.72 8.12 -1.69
C ARG A 38 9.56 9.10 -0.52
N PRO A 39 10.67 9.64 -0.01
CA PRO A 39 10.60 10.68 1.03
C PRO A 39 9.67 11.82 0.63
N GLY A 40 8.85 12.24 1.57
CA GLY A 40 7.83 13.27 1.34
C GLY A 40 6.48 12.71 0.89
N CYS A 41 6.38 11.43 0.58
CA CYS A 41 5.12 10.82 0.16
C CYS A 41 4.14 10.79 1.33
N LYS A 42 2.92 11.26 1.05
CA LYS A 42 1.81 11.23 2.00
C LYS A 42 0.57 10.73 1.27
N VAL A 43 -0.14 9.79 1.90
CA VAL A 43 -1.45 9.34 1.45
C VAL A 43 -2.47 9.96 2.39
N PRO A 44 -3.40 10.78 1.87
CA PRO A 44 -4.36 11.48 2.72
C PRO A 44 -5.34 10.52 3.37
N ARG A 45 -6.01 11.02 4.43
CA ARG A 45 -7.01 10.25 5.17
C ARG A 45 -8.10 9.73 4.23
N HIS A 46 -8.35 8.44 4.30
CA HIS A 46 -9.34 7.75 3.50
C HIS A 46 -9.80 6.49 4.24
N SER A 47 -10.85 5.86 3.74
CA SER A 47 -11.29 4.55 4.23
C SER A 47 -11.77 3.72 3.04
N HIS A 48 -11.79 2.40 3.22
CA HIS A 48 -12.24 1.47 2.20
C HIS A 48 -12.77 0.20 2.86
N VAL A 49 -13.62 -0.52 2.14
CA VAL A 49 -14.26 -1.74 2.64
C VAL A 49 -13.27 -2.90 2.80
N HIS A 50 -12.09 -2.78 2.22
CA HIS A 50 -11.07 -3.83 2.20
C HIS A 50 -10.34 -3.92 3.53
N GLU A 51 -10.12 -5.15 4.02
CA GLU A 51 -9.15 -5.39 5.06
C GLU A 51 -7.74 -5.22 4.46
N GLN A 52 -6.83 -4.63 5.21
CA GLN A 52 -5.48 -4.33 4.74
C GLN A 52 -4.44 -4.79 5.74
N ILE A 53 -3.39 -5.44 5.25
CA ILE A 53 -2.17 -5.65 6.02
C ILE A 53 -1.05 -4.94 5.29
N SER A 54 -0.35 -4.04 6.00
CA SER A 54 0.86 -3.39 5.49
C SER A 54 2.08 -4.03 6.14
N TYR A 55 3.06 -4.42 5.33
CA TYR A 55 4.30 -5.04 5.80
C TYR A 55 5.48 -4.22 5.28
N CYS A 56 6.22 -3.58 6.19
CA CYS A 56 7.36 -2.75 5.82
C CYS A 56 8.59 -3.61 5.58
N ILE A 57 9.23 -3.45 4.41
CA ILE A 57 10.46 -4.14 4.04
C ILE A 57 11.66 -3.23 4.28
N GLN A 58 11.53 -1.95 3.94
CA GLN A 58 12.61 -0.97 4.00
C GLN A 58 12.04 0.39 4.36
N GLY A 59 12.76 1.15 5.16
CA GLY A 59 12.36 2.50 5.57
C GLY A 59 11.38 2.48 6.73
N ARG A 60 10.66 3.59 6.93
CA ARG A 60 9.70 3.73 8.02
C ARG A 60 8.46 4.45 7.55
N LEU A 61 7.30 3.97 8.01
CA LEU A 61 5.99 4.56 7.74
C LEU A 61 5.33 4.97 9.05
N ARG A 62 4.67 6.12 9.03
CA ARG A 62 3.80 6.54 10.13
C ARG A 62 2.36 6.55 9.63
N PHE A 63 1.52 5.78 10.31
CA PHE A 63 0.09 5.71 10.04
C PHE A 63 -0.68 6.52 11.08
N ASP A 64 -1.71 7.20 10.61
CA ASP A 64 -2.76 7.76 11.46
C ASP A 64 -3.96 6.85 11.31
N ILE A 65 -4.25 6.05 12.34
CA ILE A 65 -5.35 5.09 12.34
C ILE A 65 -6.47 5.65 13.20
N ASP A 66 -7.38 6.36 12.55
CA ASP A 66 -8.52 7.02 13.20
C ASP A 66 -8.09 7.86 14.42
N GLY A 67 -6.99 8.60 14.28
CA GLY A 67 -6.44 9.46 15.32
C GLY A 67 -5.32 8.85 16.15
N GLU A 68 -5.07 7.54 16.03
CA GLU A 68 -3.96 6.88 16.72
C GLU A 68 -2.77 6.75 15.79
N MET A 69 -1.62 7.27 16.23
CA MET A 69 -0.39 7.24 15.43
C MET A 69 0.36 5.94 15.66
N VAL A 70 0.70 5.24 14.58
CA VAL A 70 1.45 3.98 14.63
C VAL A 70 2.58 4.05 13.62
N GLU A 71 3.82 3.81 14.05
CA GLU A 71 4.97 3.70 13.13
C GLU A 71 5.34 2.25 12.95
N ILE A 72 5.70 1.88 11.70
CA ILE A 72 6.28 0.57 11.40
C ILE A 72 7.59 0.76 10.63
N GLY A 73 8.55 -0.09 10.94
CA GLY A 73 9.83 -0.18 10.23
C GLY A 73 10.04 -1.57 9.66
N PRO A 74 11.26 -1.88 9.18
CA PRO A 74 11.53 -3.16 8.52
C PRO A 74 11.15 -4.37 9.38
N GLY A 75 10.39 -5.30 8.80
CA GLY A 75 9.94 -6.50 9.48
C GLY A 75 8.69 -6.33 10.34
N GLU A 76 8.12 -5.12 10.37
CA GLU A 76 6.92 -4.83 11.14
C GLU A 76 5.71 -4.71 10.24
N SER A 77 4.55 -5.08 10.76
CA SER A 77 3.28 -5.10 10.02
C SER A 77 2.19 -4.40 10.80
N LEU A 78 1.18 -3.92 10.06
CA LEU A 78 0.01 -3.28 10.64
C LEU A 78 -1.24 -3.84 9.97
N LEU A 79 -2.19 -4.32 10.78
CA LEU A 79 -3.51 -4.74 10.30
C LEU A 79 -4.49 -3.59 10.45
N ILE A 80 -5.08 -3.17 9.34
CA ILE A 80 -6.09 -2.11 9.31
C ILE A 80 -7.44 -2.77 9.00
N PRO A 81 -8.40 -2.74 9.94
CA PRO A 81 -9.73 -3.33 9.71
C PRO A 81 -10.51 -2.60 8.62
N PRO A 82 -11.51 -3.25 8.02
CA PRO A 82 -12.38 -2.60 7.03
C PRO A 82 -13.00 -1.31 7.57
N ASN A 83 -13.05 -0.30 6.71
CA ASN A 83 -13.73 0.97 6.95
C ASN A 83 -13.13 1.87 8.05
N VAL A 84 -11.98 1.50 8.59
CA VAL A 84 -11.28 2.36 9.56
C VAL A 84 -10.53 3.46 8.81
N PRO A 85 -10.84 4.75 9.08
CA PRO A 85 -10.13 5.85 8.42
C PRO A 85 -8.65 5.84 8.75
N HIS A 86 -7.81 6.04 7.74
CA HIS A 86 -6.37 6.04 7.95
C HIS A 86 -5.65 6.89 6.91
N ALA A 87 -4.48 7.36 7.30
CA ALA A 87 -3.53 8.07 6.45
C ALA A 87 -2.15 7.50 6.71
N VAL A 88 -1.21 7.70 5.78
CA VAL A 88 0.15 7.23 5.95
C VAL A 88 1.13 8.23 5.36
N GLU A 89 2.32 8.34 5.96
CA GLU A 89 3.40 9.14 5.42
C GLU A 89 4.75 8.45 5.64
N VAL A 90 5.68 8.74 4.74
CA VAL A 90 7.07 8.31 4.88
C VAL A 90 7.74 9.12 5.97
N VAL A 91 8.44 8.44 6.87
CA VAL A 91 9.24 9.06 7.93
C VAL A 91 10.72 8.96 7.55
N GLY A 92 11.40 10.11 7.57
CA GLY A 92 12.84 10.14 7.27
C GLY A 92 13.13 10.33 5.78
N SER A 93 14.38 10.02 5.41
CA SER A 93 14.91 10.32 4.08
C SER A 93 15.17 9.07 3.22
N GLU A 94 14.79 7.90 3.71
CA GLU A 94 14.94 6.65 2.97
C GLU A 94 13.65 6.33 2.20
N THR A 95 13.79 5.85 0.96
CA THR A 95 12.64 5.33 0.21
C THR A 95 12.09 4.11 0.90
N VAL A 96 10.77 4.04 1.05
CA VAL A 96 10.08 2.93 1.70
C VAL A 96 9.71 1.90 0.65
N ILE A 97 9.96 0.63 0.96
CA ILE A 97 9.41 -0.52 0.25
C ILE A 97 8.44 -1.19 1.21
N ASP A 98 7.19 -1.28 0.79
CA ASP A 98 6.09 -1.79 1.59
C ASP A 98 5.28 -2.79 0.78
N TYR A 99 4.81 -3.85 1.42
CA TYR A 99 3.85 -4.77 0.82
C TYR A 99 2.50 -4.54 1.47
N ASP A 100 1.49 -4.28 0.64
CA ASP A 100 0.10 -4.21 1.11
C ASP A 100 -0.65 -5.43 0.60
N ILE A 101 -1.38 -6.07 1.51
CA ILE A 101 -2.31 -7.15 1.18
C ILE A 101 -3.72 -6.63 1.41
N PHE A 102 -4.59 -6.77 0.41
CA PHE A 102 -5.99 -6.35 0.49
C PHE A 102 -6.92 -7.53 0.23
N SER A 103 -8.01 -7.59 0.98
CA SER A 103 -9.12 -8.51 0.73
C SER A 103 -10.43 -7.80 1.05
N PRO A 104 -11.41 -7.79 0.13
CA PRO A 104 -11.36 -8.23 -1.26
C PRO A 104 -10.40 -7.38 -2.12
N ILE A 105 -10.34 -7.67 -3.41
CA ILE A 105 -9.44 -6.94 -4.31
C ILE A 105 -9.87 -5.48 -4.45
N ARG A 106 -8.88 -4.60 -4.61
CA ARG A 106 -9.08 -3.15 -4.78
C ARG A 106 -9.47 -2.84 -6.23
N ARG A 107 -10.77 -2.87 -6.53
CA ARG A 107 -11.26 -2.54 -7.87
C ARG A 107 -10.98 -1.11 -8.26
N ASP A 108 -11.00 -0.18 -7.29
CA ASP A 108 -10.66 1.21 -7.53
C ASP A 108 -9.22 1.37 -8.03
N TRP A 109 -8.29 0.58 -7.51
CA TRP A 109 -6.91 0.58 -7.99
C TRP A 109 -6.79 0.00 -9.40
N LEU A 110 -7.55 -1.06 -9.69
CA LEU A 110 -7.53 -1.71 -11.00
C LEU A 110 -8.21 -0.88 -12.08
N GLU A 111 -9.23 -0.08 -11.70
CA GLU A 111 -10.02 0.73 -12.63
C GLU A 111 -9.50 2.16 -12.73
N GLY A 112 -8.52 2.54 -11.91
CA GLY A 112 -7.96 3.89 -11.91
C GLY A 112 -8.90 4.94 -11.31
N THR A 113 -9.77 4.53 -10.38
CA THR A 113 -10.72 5.45 -9.72
C THR A 113 -10.25 5.81 -8.30
N ASP A 114 -8.98 5.61 -8.01
CA ASP A 114 -8.36 5.89 -6.71
C ASP A 114 -7.80 7.32 -6.65
N ASP A 115 -8.66 8.30 -6.89
CA ASP A 115 -8.27 9.72 -7.04
C ASP A 115 -7.58 10.28 -5.78
N TYR A 116 -7.91 9.76 -4.60
CA TYR A 116 -7.29 10.21 -3.35
C TYR A 116 -5.77 10.01 -3.31
N LEU A 117 -5.25 9.02 -4.06
CA LEU A 117 -3.82 8.77 -4.15
C LEU A 117 -3.11 9.75 -5.08
N ARG A 118 -3.87 10.41 -5.96
CA ARG A 118 -3.31 11.25 -7.03
C ARG A 118 -3.47 12.73 -6.77
N SER A 119 -4.12 13.09 -5.68
CA SER A 119 -4.36 14.49 -5.32
C SER A 119 -3.19 15.16 -4.59
#